data_f6b7b4a1bdb3296b9c27f9d518f2d430
#
_entry.id   f6b7b4a1bdb3296b9c27f9d518f2d430
#
_cell.length_a   1.000
_cell.length_b   1.000
_cell.length_c   1.000
_cell.angle_alpha   90.00
_cell.angle_beta   90.00
_cell.angle_gamma   90.00
#
_symmetry.space_group_name_H-M   'P 1'
#
loop_
_entity.id
_entity.type
_entity.pdbx_description
1 polymer ?
#
loop_
_entity_poly.entity_id
_entity_poly.type
_entity_poly.pdbx_seq_one_letter_code
_entity_poly.pdbx_strand_id
1 'polypeptide(L)'
;MEYKDLYKLEEDLHTEFKLAKTKVPLDFYETYSAFANTDGGDIYLGIEEEDEKVKDLPGIANWPIYQKAILDTIASKDKCSKSTLDDSSFEAIPLPNGRFVLRIHVNELPRNDKPLYLNGDFTKAYIRRGSGDYPASKSQLISFLNDVRQGSYDFSVNSFGLGIESVEKESLRSFRKLLQERNPFEIDASLDDEGFLLGTKMLRESDGRKLLTNGAILMLGNSDAISTVYPTFFLDYQENPREGSRYDYRLCSIDSLTHCNVFDFFQIVRARAKTMLPAPYEIENGQEVSGDRIFEAFTEALVNGLCNADYLNGASLLLLATPREILFRNSGKPYISVDDMIAGGTSEPRNTEIMRFFRLLRFSQRTGYGVSNIYSAMREYGYPTPSLSIHSSPDYTELRLFLFGRGIQSGSTKLSTQEVLSVIASANGIGQKDLTERFGVTRKTMMGMLNALLASGQIRTNGSKTKGRLYYISGTKPYEG
;
A
#
# COMPACT_ATOMS: atom_id res chain seq x y z
N MET A 1 12.16 28.06 11.79
CA MET A 1 13.14 27.14 12.46
C MET A 1 14.31 27.95 12.99
N GLU A 2 14.85 27.66 14.19
CA GLU A 2 16.10 28.29 14.67
C GLU A 2 17.32 27.55 14.10
N TYR A 3 18.43 28.28 13.84
CA TYR A 3 19.66 27.69 13.25
C TYR A 3 20.23 26.54 14.08
N LYS A 4 20.04 26.54 15.41
CA LYS A 4 20.47 25.46 16.30
C LYS A 4 19.77 24.14 16.07
N ASP A 5 18.55 24.19 15.55
CA ASP A 5 17.78 22.99 15.26
C ASP A 5 18.27 22.29 14.00
N LEU A 6 18.98 23.00 13.11
CA LEU A 6 19.59 22.40 11.92
C LEU A 6 20.61 21.31 12.27
N TYR A 7 21.37 21.42 13.36
CA TYR A 7 22.33 20.40 13.79
C TYR A 7 21.70 19.09 14.28
N LYS A 8 20.38 19.06 14.41
CA LYS A 8 19.61 17.85 14.81
C LYS A 8 19.05 17.09 13.61
N LEU A 9 19.16 17.66 12.43
CA LEU A 9 18.68 17.05 11.20
C LEU A 9 19.69 16.03 10.70
N GLU A 10 19.16 15.00 10.05
CA GLU A 10 19.91 13.96 9.33
C GLU A 10 19.29 13.82 7.94
N GLU A 11 20.08 13.45 6.93
CA GLU A 11 19.54 13.11 5.62
C GLU A 11 18.75 11.83 5.71
N ASP A 12 17.55 11.86 5.16
CA ASP A 12 16.62 10.72 5.16
C ASP A 12 15.72 10.74 3.91
N LEU A 13 14.60 10.03 3.97
CA LEU A 13 13.62 9.98 2.89
C LEU A 13 13.04 11.37 2.55
N HIS A 14 13.01 12.32 3.50
CA HIS A 14 12.35 13.61 3.38
C HIS A 14 13.30 14.80 3.59
N THR A 15 14.59 14.56 3.81
CA THR A 15 15.58 15.60 4.11
C THR A 15 16.81 15.42 3.26
N GLU A 16 17.28 16.51 2.65
CA GLU A 16 18.50 16.52 1.83
C GLU A 16 19.32 17.79 2.09
N PHE A 17 20.64 17.65 2.17
CA PHE A 17 21.58 18.76 2.36
C PHE A 17 22.39 19.03 1.10
N LYS A 18 22.59 20.30 0.76
CA LYS A 18 23.43 20.74 -0.36
C LYS A 18 24.30 21.92 0.06
N LEU A 19 25.59 21.81 -0.18
CA LEU A 19 26.55 22.83 0.24
C LEU A 19 26.35 24.20 -0.44
N ALA A 20 26.01 24.22 -1.73
CA ALA A 20 25.63 25.42 -2.51
C ALA A 20 26.54 26.67 -2.34
N LYS A 21 27.86 26.52 -2.42
CA LYS A 21 28.85 27.61 -2.12
C LYS A 21 28.65 28.86 -2.99
N THR A 22 28.44 28.71 -4.30
CA THR A 22 28.44 29.83 -5.26
C THR A 22 27.24 29.86 -6.18
N LYS A 23 26.56 28.73 -6.39
CA LYS A 23 25.39 28.57 -7.24
C LYS A 23 24.59 27.38 -6.77
N VAL A 24 23.37 27.25 -7.30
CA VAL A 24 22.53 26.03 -7.12
C VAL A 24 23.28 24.84 -7.70
N PRO A 25 23.53 23.77 -6.92
CA PRO A 25 24.14 22.54 -7.42
C PRO A 25 23.27 21.89 -8.50
N LEU A 26 23.88 21.20 -9.47
CA LEU A 26 23.11 20.57 -10.55
C LEU A 26 22.27 19.38 -10.06
N ASP A 27 22.77 18.66 -9.08
CA ASP A 27 22.08 17.54 -8.42
C ASP A 27 20.88 17.99 -7.58
N PHE A 28 20.73 19.29 -7.27
CA PHE A 28 19.50 19.85 -6.69
C PHE A 28 18.26 19.47 -7.50
N TYR A 29 18.33 19.47 -8.83
CA TYR A 29 17.17 19.17 -9.67
C TYR A 29 16.85 17.68 -9.71
N GLU A 30 17.84 16.82 -9.48
CA GLU A 30 17.62 15.37 -9.32
C GLU A 30 16.86 15.11 -8.01
N THR A 31 17.27 15.73 -6.90
CA THR A 31 16.55 15.69 -5.62
C THR A 31 15.16 16.30 -5.74
N TYR A 32 15.02 17.45 -6.41
CA TYR A 32 13.71 18.06 -6.67
C TYR A 32 12.77 17.10 -7.41
N SER A 33 13.27 16.44 -8.47
CA SER A 33 12.52 15.40 -9.18
C SER A 33 12.18 14.22 -8.27
N ALA A 34 13.14 13.75 -7.48
CA ALA A 34 12.97 12.60 -6.61
C ALA A 34 11.90 12.85 -5.53
N PHE A 35 11.94 14.00 -4.87
CA PHE A 35 10.94 14.38 -3.87
C PHE A 35 9.55 14.56 -4.48
N ALA A 36 9.46 15.28 -5.60
CA ALA A 36 8.17 15.49 -6.29
C ALA A 36 7.53 14.18 -6.78
N ASN A 37 8.33 13.18 -7.13
CA ASN A 37 7.87 11.87 -7.60
C ASN A 37 7.63 10.85 -6.48
N THR A 38 8.11 11.12 -5.26
CA THR A 38 7.98 10.17 -4.13
C THR A 38 7.02 10.71 -3.07
N ASP A 39 7.48 11.16 -1.94
CA ASP A 39 6.66 11.57 -0.78
C ASP A 39 6.89 13.04 -0.39
N GLY A 40 7.52 13.84 -1.26
CA GLY A 40 7.95 15.20 -0.93
C GLY A 40 9.12 15.24 0.03
N GLY A 41 9.53 16.46 0.42
CA GLY A 41 10.62 16.65 1.39
C GLY A 41 11.19 18.06 1.40
N ASP A 42 12.21 18.27 2.21
CA ASP A 42 12.90 19.53 2.42
C ASP A 42 14.36 19.47 1.92
N ILE A 43 14.73 20.36 1.03
CA ILE A 43 16.12 20.53 0.56
C ILE A 43 16.72 21.75 1.26
N TYR A 44 17.87 21.58 1.91
CA TYR A 44 18.55 22.64 2.63
C TYR A 44 19.84 23.05 1.88
N LEU A 45 19.88 24.28 1.36
CA LEU A 45 21.07 24.84 0.72
C LEU A 45 21.93 25.62 1.73
N GLY A 46 23.24 25.37 1.70
CA GLY A 46 24.21 26.03 2.59
C GLY A 46 24.61 25.19 3.79
N ILE A 47 24.37 23.89 3.75
CA ILE A 47 24.81 22.92 4.74
C ILE A 47 25.94 22.08 4.17
N GLU A 48 26.98 21.83 4.96
CA GLU A 48 27.99 20.81 4.70
C GLU A 48 27.70 19.60 5.54
N GLU A 49 27.50 18.44 4.88
CA GLU A 49 27.19 17.17 5.52
C GLU A 49 28.41 16.26 5.62
N GLU A 50 28.39 15.33 6.57
CA GLU A 50 29.31 14.21 6.70
C GLU A 50 28.54 13.04 7.35
N ASP A 51 28.54 11.89 6.71
CA ASP A 51 27.81 10.69 7.17
C ASP A 51 26.31 10.97 7.45
N GLU A 52 25.64 11.61 6.48
CA GLU A 52 24.20 11.98 6.52
C GLU A 52 23.84 13.00 7.62
N LYS A 53 24.84 13.58 8.32
CA LYS A 53 24.65 14.55 9.42
C LYS A 53 25.21 15.92 9.08
N VAL A 54 24.64 16.93 9.69
CA VAL A 54 25.13 18.30 9.55
C VAL A 54 26.52 18.41 10.19
N LYS A 55 27.54 18.60 9.36
CA LYS A 55 28.92 18.86 9.80
C LYS A 55 29.17 20.33 10.10
N ASP A 56 28.77 21.20 9.17
CA ASP A 56 28.97 22.64 9.29
C ASP A 56 27.89 23.42 8.56
N LEU A 57 27.69 24.69 8.98
CA LEU A 57 26.69 25.60 8.41
C LEU A 57 27.41 26.81 7.76
N PRO A 58 28.11 26.62 6.63
CA PRO A 58 28.75 27.73 5.94
C PRO A 58 27.77 28.77 5.41
N GLY A 59 26.55 28.34 5.10
CA GLY A 59 25.46 29.18 4.62
C GLY A 59 25.71 29.80 3.25
N ILE A 60 24.69 30.44 2.70
CA ILE A 60 24.73 31.21 1.44
C ILE A 60 24.58 32.71 1.74
N ALA A 61 25.25 33.56 0.97
CA ALA A 61 25.31 35.00 1.26
C ALA A 61 24.04 35.75 0.79
N ASN A 62 23.48 35.36 -0.34
CA ASN A 62 22.34 36.05 -0.98
C ASN A 62 21.31 35.03 -1.45
N TRP A 63 20.45 34.58 -0.54
CA TRP A 63 19.47 33.58 -0.81
C TRP A 63 18.43 33.94 -1.91
N PRO A 64 18.02 35.23 -2.11
CA PRO A 64 17.09 35.58 -3.20
C PRO A 64 17.62 35.26 -4.60
N ILE A 65 18.96 35.30 -4.80
CA ILE A 65 19.56 34.90 -6.08
C ILE A 65 19.36 33.40 -6.33
N TYR A 66 19.50 32.58 -5.29
CA TYR A 66 19.27 31.12 -5.40
C TYR A 66 17.80 30.81 -5.63
N GLN A 67 16.88 31.43 -4.91
CA GLN A 67 15.44 31.30 -5.12
C GLN A 67 15.08 31.64 -6.56
N LYS A 68 15.52 32.82 -7.05
CA LYS A 68 15.27 33.23 -8.43
C LYS A 68 15.82 32.21 -9.44
N ALA A 69 17.06 31.77 -9.27
CA ALA A 69 17.70 30.83 -10.18
C ALA A 69 16.98 29.47 -10.24
N ILE A 70 16.47 29.00 -9.09
CA ILE A 70 15.66 27.78 -9.00
C ILE A 70 14.35 27.99 -9.74
N LEU A 71 13.58 29.03 -9.41
CA LEU A 71 12.28 29.33 -10.02
C LEU A 71 12.40 29.53 -11.54
N ASP A 72 13.40 30.27 -12.02
CA ASP A 72 13.65 30.48 -13.44
C ASP A 72 13.97 29.13 -14.16
N THR A 73 14.71 28.24 -13.50
CA THR A 73 15.05 26.93 -14.09
C THR A 73 13.86 26.00 -14.15
N ILE A 74 13.08 25.87 -13.06
CA ILE A 74 11.93 24.98 -13.02
C ILE A 74 10.75 25.47 -13.88
N ALA A 75 10.67 26.78 -14.14
CA ALA A 75 9.69 27.36 -15.05
C ALA A 75 9.98 27.02 -16.52
N SER A 76 11.23 26.65 -16.85
CA SER A 76 11.63 26.25 -18.20
C SER A 76 11.24 24.79 -18.46
N LYS A 77 10.27 24.57 -19.38
CA LYS A 77 9.80 23.22 -19.76
C LYS A 77 10.90 22.34 -20.35
N ASP A 78 11.95 22.94 -20.93
CA ASP A 78 13.11 22.20 -21.44
C ASP A 78 14.00 21.68 -20.31
N LYS A 79 13.90 22.25 -19.11
CA LYS A 79 14.68 21.85 -17.95
C LYS A 79 13.92 20.97 -16.98
N CYS A 80 12.69 21.37 -16.66
CA CYS A 80 11.79 20.61 -15.78
C CYS A 80 10.42 20.48 -16.44
N SER A 81 9.89 19.27 -16.49
CA SER A 81 8.59 19.00 -17.11
C SER A 81 7.44 19.71 -16.39
N LYS A 82 7.60 19.99 -15.10
CA LYS A 82 6.62 20.66 -14.22
C LYS A 82 7.29 21.57 -13.23
N SER A 83 6.56 22.60 -12.79
CA SER A 83 6.94 23.53 -11.73
C SER A 83 5.99 23.35 -10.55
N THR A 84 6.51 22.97 -9.37
CA THR A 84 5.75 22.73 -8.14
C THR A 84 6.10 23.70 -7.02
N LEU A 85 7.15 24.52 -7.21
CA LEU A 85 7.59 25.50 -6.21
C LEU A 85 7.06 26.88 -6.55
N ASP A 86 6.73 27.62 -5.51
CA ASP A 86 6.41 29.05 -5.51
C ASP A 86 7.16 29.76 -4.40
N ASP A 87 6.92 31.05 -4.22
CA ASP A 87 7.60 31.84 -3.20
C ASP A 87 7.41 31.29 -1.76
N SER A 88 6.27 30.66 -1.48
CA SER A 88 5.97 30.09 -0.17
C SER A 88 6.76 28.81 0.14
N SER A 89 7.32 28.17 -0.89
CA SER A 89 8.15 26.99 -0.76
C SER A 89 9.54 27.25 -0.16
N PHE A 90 9.93 28.52 0.01
CA PHE A 90 11.26 28.93 0.44
C PHE A 90 11.25 29.58 1.82
N GLU A 91 12.10 29.09 2.73
CA GLU A 91 12.33 29.65 4.06
C GLU A 91 13.82 29.95 4.26
N ALA A 92 14.18 31.20 4.48
CA ALA A 92 15.56 31.60 4.76
C ALA A 92 15.82 31.61 6.26
N ILE A 93 16.71 30.75 6.75
CA ILE A 93 17.09 30.60 8.16
C ILE A 93 18.37 31.36 8.39
N PRO A 94 18.37 32.47 9.18
CA PRO A 94 19.54 33.28 9.40
C PRO A 94 20.57 32.57 10.31
N LEU A 95 21.83 32.67 9.95
CA LEU A 95 22.99 32.16 10.72
C LEU A 95 23.73 33.27 11.45
N PRO A 96 24.45 32.95 12.57
CA PRO A 96 25.23 33.93 13.32
C PRO A 96 26.36 34.61 12.51
N ASN A 97 26.82 33.98 11.43
CA ASN A 97 27.84 34.54 10.53
C ASN A 97 27.28 35.53 9.48
N GLY A 98 26.02 35.94 9.59
CA GLY A 98 25.36 36.86 8.67
C GLY A 98 24.91 36.21 7.32
N ARG A 99 25.06 34.91 7.19
CA ARG A 99 24.59 34.12 6.03
C ARG A 99 23.27 33.40 6.33
N PHE A 100 22.78 32.60 5.40
CA PHE A 100 21.50 31.90 5.51
C PHE A 100 21.64 30.45 5.10
N VAL A 101 20.88 29.58 5.73
CA VAL A 101 20.50 28.31 5.16
C VAL A 101 19.13 28.50 4.48
N LEU A 102 19.00 28.10 3.22
CA LEU A 102 17.75 28.18 2.50
C LEU A 102 17.09 26.81 2.47
N ARG A 103 15.97 26.68 3.18
CA ARG A 103 15.10 25.52 3.14
C ARG A 103 14.15 25.66 1.96
N ILE A 104 14.00 24.61 1.14
CA ILE A 104 13.09 24.52 0.03
C ILE A 104 12.17 23.32 0.26
N HIS A 105 10.89 23.58 0.49
CA HIS A 105 9.90 22.52 0.66
C HIS A 105 9.35 22.08 -0.69
N VAL A 106 9.52 20.80 -1.01
CA VAL A 106 9.01 20.17 -2.24
C VAL A 106 7.82 19.29 -1.89
N ASN A 107 6.65 19.66 -2.38
CA ASN A 107 5.47 18.81 -2.24
C ASN A 107 5.52 17.64 -3.22
N GLU A 108 5.00 16.49 -2.80
CA GLU A 108 4.71 15.38 -3.69
C GLU A 108 3.74 15.83 -4.79
N LEU A 109 4.01 15.46 -6.03
CA LEU A 109 3.08 15.69 -7.15
C LEU A 109 1.84 14.80 -7.03
N PRO A 110 0.66 15.35 -7.37
CA PRO A 110 -0.50 14.52 -7.61
C PRO A 110 -0.17 13.40 -8.60
N ARG A 111 -0.75 12.22 -8.38
CA ARG A 111 -0.51 11.02 -9.19
C ARG A 111 -0.56 11.27 -10.70
N ASN A 112 -1.62 11.95 -11.16
CA ASN A 112 -1.84 12.23 -12.58
C ASN A 112 -0.83 13.23 -13.16
N ASP A 113 -0.04 13.84 -12.30
CA ASP A 113 0.99 14.80 -12.65
C ASP A 113 2.41 14.21 -12.62
N LYS A 114 2.60 13.01 -12.05
CA LYS A 114 3.87 12.29 -12.11
C LYS A 114 4.12 11.69 -13.50
N PRO A 115 5.40 11.57 -13.92
CA PRO A 115 6.57 12.01 -13.20
C PRO A 115 6.96 13.46 -13.54
N LEU A 116 7.64 14.11 -12.58
CA LEU A 116 8.50 15.24 -12.88
C LEU A 116 9.81 14.68 -13.44
N TYR A 117 10.15 15.05 -14.67
CA TYR A 117 11.40 14.64 -15.32
C TYR A 117 12.19 15.84 -15.83
N LEU A 118 13.49 15.63 -16.05
CA LEU A 118 14.45 16.68 -16.33
C LEU A 118 14.91 16.69 -17.79
N ASN A 119 15.27 17.88 -18.28
CA ASN A 119 15.88 18.10 -19.60
C ASN A 119 15.06 17.56 -20.78
N GLY A 120 13.72 17.59 -20.68
CA GLY A 120 12.83 17.07 -21.73
C GLY A 120 12.89 15.55 -21.91
N ASP A 121 13.59 14.82 -21.07
CA ASP A 121 13.83 13.39 -21.17
C ASP A 121 13.06 12.63 -20.09
N PHE A 122 11.99 11.93 -20.46
CA PHE A 122 11.14 11.17 -19.56
C PHE A 122 11.91 10.11 -18.76
N THR A 123 13.03 9.60 -19.26
CA THR A 123 13.88 8.64 -18.56
C THR A 123 14.70 9.29 -17.44
N LYS A 124 14.76 10.63 -17.38
CA LYS A 124 15.40 11.41 -16.32
C LYS A 124 14.41 11.84 -15.24
N ALA A 125 13.50 10.96 -14.90
CA ALA A 125 12.69 11.04 -13.69
C ALA A 125 13.43 10.33 -12.54
N TYR A 126 13.48 10.96 -11.38
CA TYR A 126 14.16 10.42 -10.20
C TYR A 126 13.15 10.07 -9.12
N ILE A 127 13.52 9.15 -8.25
CA ILE A 127 12.75 8.71 -7.08
C ILE A 127 13.65 8.67 -5.85
N ARG A 128 13.10 8.95 -4.69
CA ARG A 128 13.79 8.89 -3.42
C ARG A 128 13.76 7.49 -2.83
N ARG A 129 14.91 6.98 -2.34
CA ARG A 129 15.01 5.74 -1.57
C ARG A 129 16.03 5.91 -0.46
N GLY A 130 15.58 5.86 0.79
CA GLY A 130 16.43 6.26 1.93
C GLY A 130 16.89 7.70 1.76
N SER A 131 18.20 7.94 1.91
CA SER A 131 18.84 9.23 1.70
C SER A 131 19.33 9.49 0.26
N GLY A 132 19.05 8.58 -0.71
CA GLY A 132 19.57 8.66 -2.07
C GLY A 132 18.53 8.94 -3.15
N ASP A 133 18.94 9.65 -4.22
CA ASP A 133 18.15 9.93 -5.42
C ASP A 133 18.56 8.97 -6.54
N TYR A 134 17.59 8.21 -7.06
CA TYR A 134 17.84 7.18 -8.07
C TYR A 134 16.98 7.41 -9.32
N PRO A 135 17.51 7.18 -10.53
CA PRO A 135 16.70 7.17 -11.72
C PRO A 135 15.55 6.17 -11.60
N ALA A 136 14.35 6.58 -11.98
CA ALA A 136 13.19 5.70 -11.99
C ALA A 136 13.42 4.50 -12.92
N SER A 137 13.12 3.31 -12.46
CA SER A 137 13.21 2.08 -13.26
C SER A 137 12.20 2.10 -14.41
N LYS A 138 12.42 1.27 -15.44
CA LYS A 138 11.47 1.14 -16.57
C LYS A 138 10.05 0.83 -16.10
N SER A 139 9.90 -0.02 -15.09
CA SER A 139 8.59 -0.38 -14.54
C SER A 139 7.91 0.82 -13.86
N GLN A 140 8.66 1.64 -13.12
CA GLN A 140 8.15 2.86 -12.50
C GLN A 140 7.76 3.91 -13.54
N LEU A 141 8.56 4.07 -14.59
CA LEU A 141 8.22 4.95 -15.72
C LEU A 141 6.92 4.52 -16.41
N ILE A 142 6.73 3.22 -16.62
CA ILE A 142 5.48 2.67 -17.15
C ILE A 142 4.32 2.93 -16.20
N SER A 143 4.52 2.77 -14.88
CA SER A 143 3.50 3.07 -13.89
C SER A 143 3.07 4.53 -13.96
N PHE A 144 4.00 5.48 -14.01
CA PHE A 144 3.69 6.90 -14.17
C PHE A 144 2.90 7.19 -15.45
N LEU A 145 3.28 6.58 -16.59
CA LEU A 145 2.54 6.74 -17.85
C LEU A 145 1.11 6.20 -17.75
N ASN A 146 0.92 5.10 -17.05
CA ASN A 146 -0.40 4.52 -16.85
C ASN A 146 -1.26 5.39 -15.93
N ASP A 147 -0.65 6.05 -14.95
CA ASP A 147 -1.32 6.97 -14.04
C ASP A 147 -1.80 8.26 -14.74
N VAL A 148 -1.06 8.74 -15.74
CA VAL A 148 -1.45 9.93 -16.55
C VAL A 148 -2.60 9.64 -17.52
N ARG A 149 -2.80 8.39 -17.94
CA ARG A 149 -3.92 8.02 -18.82
C ARG A 149 -5.25 8.20 -18.07
N GLN A 150 -6.22 8.82 -18.73
CA GLN A 150 -7.60 8.89 -18.22
C GLN A 150 -8.20 7.48 -18.18
N GLY A 151 -8.12 6.84 -16.99
CA GLY A 151 -8.52 5.47 -16.73
C GLY A 151 -7.35 4.58 -16.33
N SER A 152 -7.62 3.58 -15.51
CA SER A 152 -6.61 2.61 -15.09
C SER A 152 -6.13 1.76 -16.28
N TYR A 153 -4.92 1.22 -16.18
CA TYR A 153 -4.35 0.36 -17.23
C TYR A 153 -5.25 -0.83 -17.57
N ASP A 154 -5.94 -1.37 -16.59
CA ASP A 154 -6.86 -2.50 -16.75
C ASP A 154 -8.11 -2.14 -17.57
N PHE A 155 -8.49 -0.86 -17.66
CA PHE A 155 -9.59 -0.38 -18.50
C PHE A 155 -9.26 -0.44 -19.99
N SER A 156 -7.99 -0.32 -20.37
CA SER A 156 -7.55 -0.26 -21.77
C SER A 156 -7.73 -1.62 -22.45
N VAL A 157 -7.99 -1.59 -23.76
CA VAL A 157 -7.92 -2.78 -24.61
C VAL A 157 -6.45 -3.20 -24.72
N ASN A 158 -6.18 -4.51 -24.69
CA ASN A 158 -4.81 -5.01 -24.81
C ASN A 158 -4.20 -4.68 -26.19
N SER A 159 -2.90 -4.40 -26.17
CA SER A 159 -2.12 -4.08 -27.37
C SER A 159 -1.54 -5.31 -28.09
N PHE A 160 -1.76 -6.50 -27.56
CA PHE A 160 -1.19 -7.77 -28.07
C PHE A 160 -2.14 -8.49 -29.04
N GLY A 161 -3.34 -7.95 -29.27
CA GLY A 161 -4.32 -8.53 -30.18
C GLY A 161 -5.07 -9.74 -29.60
N LEU A 162 -5.08 -9.89 -28.27
CA LEU A 162 -5.73 -11.03 -27.60
C LEU A 162 -7.25 -10.87 -27.58
N GLY A 163 -7.94 -11.85 -28.12
CA GLY A 163 -9.40 -11.92 -28.22
C GLY A 163 -10.01 -12.99 -27.30
N ILE A 164 -11.21 -13.46 -27.66
CA ILE A 164 -11.97 -14.44 -26.87
C ILE A 164 -11.24 -15.79 -26.68
N GLU A 165 -10.38 -16.16 -27.61
CA GLU A 165 -9.56 -17.38 -27.55
C GLU A 165 -8.56 -17.40 -26.38
N SER A 166 -8.27 -16.22 -25.84
CA SER A 166 -7.37 -16.02 -24.70
C SER A 166 -8.07 -16.12 -23.33
N VAL A 167 -9.36 -16.39 -23.32
CA VAL A 167 -10.15 -16.57 -22.10
C VAL A 167 -10.06 -18.01 -21.60
N GLU A 168 -9.89 -18.20 -20.29
CA GLU A 168 -10.02 -19.50 -19.65
C GLU A 168 -11.50 -19.89 -19.57
N LYS A 169 -11.87 -20.95 -20.28
CA LYS A 169 -13.28 -21.34 -20.48
C LYS A 169 -13.98 -21.70 -19.17
N GLU A 170 -13.30 -22.40 -18.27
CA GLU A 170 -13.89 -22.80 -16.98
C GLU A 170 -14.10 -21.60 -16.06
N SER A 171 -13.15 -20.66 -16.07
CA SER A 171 -13.27 -19.39 -15.33
C SER A 171 -14.45 -18.56 -15.86
N LEU A 172 -14.61 -18.46 -17.18
CA LEU A 172 -15.74 -17.76 -17.80
C LEU A 172 -17.07 -18.42 -17.42
N ARG A 173 -17.17 -19.75 -17.51
CA ARG A 173 -18.37 -20.50 -17.14
C ARG A 173 -18.73 -20.27 -15.67
N SER A 174 -17.73 -20.32 -14.78
CA SER A 174 -17.91 -20.09 -13.34
C SER A 174 -18.31 -18.65 -13.05
N PHE A 175 -17.72 -17.68 -13.74
CA PHE A 175 -18.07 -16.27 -13.62
C PHE A 175 -19.52 -16.01 -14.06
N ARG A 176 -19.93 -16.53 -15.21
CA ARG A 176 -21.31 -16.40 -15.72
C ARG A 176 -22.32 -17.00 -14.74
N LYS A 177 -22.04 -18.21 -14.23
CA LYS A 177 -22.89 -18.87 -13.22
C LYS A 177 -23.03 -18.03 -11.96
N LEU A 178 -21.92 -17.55 -11.42
CA LEU A 178 -21.92 -16.73 -10.21
C LEU A 178 -22.64 -15.39 -10.42
N LEU A 179 -22.47 -14.77 -11.58
CA LEU A 179 -23.20 -13.55 -11.93
C LEU A 179 -24.71 -13.81 -12.00
N GLN A 180 -25.12 -14.88 -12.63
CA GLN A 180 -26.55 -15.29 -12.72
C GLN A 180 -27.16 -15.52 -11.33
N GLU A 181 -26.42 -16.16 -10.41
CA GLU A 181 -26.87 -16.43 -9.05
C GLU A 181 -26.98 -15.14 -8.21
N ARG A 182 -26.06 -14.22 -8.35
CA ARG A 182 -25.98 -13.04 -7.48
C ARG A 182 -26.63 -11.78 -8.06
N ASN A 183 -26.68 -11.66 -9.37
CA ASN A 183 -27.18 -10.48 -10.09
C ASN A 183 -27.91 -10.88 -11.38
N PRO A 184 -29.01 -11.63 -11.29
CA PRO A 184 -29.64 -12.29 -12.43
C PRO A 184 -30.24 -11.35 -13.50
N PHE A 185 -30.43 -10.07 -13.16
CA PHE A 185 -31.00 -9.06 -14.05
C PHE A 185 -29.99 -8.18 -14.77
N GLU A 186 -28.68 -8.36 -14.48
CA GLU A 186 -27.65 -7.50 -15.04
C GLU A 186 -27.36 -7.78 -16.50
N ILE A 187 -27.36 -9.07 -16.88
CA ILE A 187 -27.05 -9.50 -18.25
C ILE A 187 -27.96 -10.66 -18.64
N ASP A 188 -28.37 -10.67 -19.91
CA ASP A 188 -29.15 -11.75 -20.50
C ASP A 188 -28.35 -13.07 -20.47
N ALA A 189 -28.90 -14.07 -19.78
CA ALA A 189 -28.29 -15.38 -19.63
C ALA A 189 -28.20 -16.17 -20.94
N SER A 190 -29.01 -15.81 -21.95
CA SER A 190 -29.08 -16.51 -23.25
C SER A 190 -27.95 -16.14 -24.19
N LEU A 191 -27.18 -15.08 -23.90
CA LEU A 191 -26.04 -14.67 -24.71
C LEU A 191 -24.98 -15.78 -24.80
N ASP A 192 -24.40 -15.98 -25.98
CA ASP A 192 -23.19 -16.78 -26.13
C ASP A 192 -21.99 -16.12 -25.38
N ASP A 193 -20.85 -16.78 -25.38
CA ASP A 193 -19.69 -16.30 -24.64
C ASP A 193 -19.19 -14.95 -25.18
N GLU A 194 -19.21 -14.76 -26.49
CA GLU A 194 -18.80 -13.49 -27.12
C GLU A 194 -19.77 -12.36 -26.76
N GLY A 195 -21.08 -12.61 -26.90
CA GLY A 195 -22.13 -11.66 -26.55
C GLY A 195 -22.09 -11.28 -25.05
N PHE A 196 -21.81 -12.26 -24.20
CA PHE A 196 -21.63 -12.02 -22.76
C PHE A 196 -20.43 -11.13 -22.46
N LEU A 197 -19.26 -11.40 -23.08
CA LEU A 197 -18.05 -10.60 -22.87
C LEU A 197 -18.20 -9.19 -23.45
N LEU A 198 -18.92 -9.01 -24.56
CA LEU A 198 -19.27 -7.69 -25.10
C LEU A 198 -20.24 -6.94 -24.16
N GLY A 199 -21.30 -7.61 -23.70
CA GLY A 199 -22.27 -7.04 -22.77
C GLY A 199 -21.65 -6.60 -21.46
N THR A 200 -20.70 -7.36 -20.92
CA THR A 200 -19.93 -7.00 -19.73
C THR A 200 -18.81 -6.01 -19.99
N LYS A 201 -18.56 -5.63 -21.24
CA LYS A 201 -17.43 -4.79 -21.69
C LYS A 201 -16.04 -5.36 -21.37
N MET A 202 -15.97 -6.67 -21.12
CA MET A 202 -14.70 -7.41 -21.02
C MET A 202 -14.02 -7.54 -22.36
N LEU A 203 -14.84 -7.70 -23.43
CA LEU A 203 -14.44 -7.65 -24.82
C LEU A 203 -14.92 -6.32 -25.41
N ARG A 204 -14.09 -5.68 -26.21
CA ARG A 204 -14.39 -4.39 -26.87
C ARG A 204 -13.96 -4.43 -28.32
N GLU A 205 -14.67 -3.71 -29.17
CA GLU A 205 -14.28 -3.50 -30.55
C GLU A 205 -13.25 -2.36 -30.64
N SER A 206 -12.11 -2.67 -31.28
CA SER A 206 -11.03 -1.72 -31.54
C SER A 206 -10.43 -2.06 -32.90
N ASP A 207 -10.37 -1.08 -33.80
CA ASP A 207 -9.81 -1.23 -35.16
C ASP A 207 -10.39 -2.42 -35.94
N GLY A 208 -11.71 -2.65 -35.82
CA GLY A 208 -12.42 -3.75 -36.47
C GLY A 208 -12.14 -5.14 -35.87
N ARG A 209 -11.48 -5.22 -34.72
CA ARG A 209 -11.23 -6.46 -33.98
C ARG A 209 -11.93 -6.44 -32.63
N LYS A 210 -12.34 -7.60 -32.16
CA LYS A 210 -12.89 -7.77 -30.83
C LYS A 210 -11.78 -8.24 -29.89
N LEU A 211 -11.31 -7.35 -29.02
CA LEU A 211 -10.16 -7.58 -28.17
C LEU A 211 -10.55 -7.47 -26.69
N LEU A 212 -9.91 -8.27 -25.84
CA LEU A 212 -10.09 -8.21 -24.38
C LEU A 212 -9.51 -6.94 -23.82
N THR A 213 -10.14 -6.40 -22.78
CA THR A 213 -9.51 -5.38 -21.92
C THR A 213 -8.41 -6.04 -21.08
N ASN A 214 -7.41 -5.25 -20.67
CA ASN A 214 -6.35 -5.74 -19.79
C ASN A 214 -6.92 -6.28 -18.47
N GLY A 215 -7.96 -5.66 -17.92
CA GLY A 215 -8.69 -6.16 -16.74
C GLY A 215 -9.42 -7.48 -16.98
N ALA A 216 -9.98 -7.68 -18.17
CA ALA A 216 -10.60 -8.96 -18.52
C ALA A 216 -9.57 -10.09 -18.59
N ILE A 217 -8.36 -9.79 -19.10
CA ILE A 217 -7.24 -10.75 -19.12
C ILE A 217 -6.84 -11.12 -17.69
N LEU A 218 -6.71 -10.16 -16.77
CA LEU A 218 -6.45 -10.45 -15.36
C LEU A 218 -7.54 -11.31 -14.73
N MET A 219 -8.81 -10.97 -15.02
CA MET A 219 -9.96 -11.63 -14.42
C MET A 219 -10.20 -13.04 -14.93
N LEU A 220 -10.13 -13.25 -16.25
CA LEU A 220 -10.58 -14.48 -16.91
C LEU A 220 -9.57 -15.02 -17.93
N GLY A 221 -8.42 -14.40 -18.11
CA GLY A 221 -7.42 -14.83 -19.08
C GLY A 221 -6.81 -16.19 -18.72
N ASN A 222 -6.41 -16.92 -19.75
CA ASN A 222 -5.55 -18.08 -19.58
C ASN A 222 -4.11 -17.67 -19.24
N SER A 223 -3.28 -18.64 -18.89
CA SER A 223 -1.88 -18.46 -18.49
C SER A 223 -1.06 -17.62 -19.46
N ASP A 224 -1.16 -17.95 -20.74
CA ASP A 224 -0.35 -17.33 -21.78
C ASP A 224 -0.76 -15.87 -21.99
N ALA A 225 -2.05 -15.59 -21.94
CA ALA A 225 -2.57 -14.23 -22.06
C ALA A 225 -2.13 -13.37 -20.88
N ILE A 226 -2.24 -13.89 -19.64
CA ILE A 226 -1.81 -13.17 -18.45
C ILE A 226 -0.31 -12.90 -18.48
N SER A 227 0.52 -13.91 -18.75
CA SER A 227 1.98 -13.75 -18.78
C SER A 227 2.45 -12.80 -19.90
N THR A 228 1.71 -12.73 -21.02
CA THR A 228 1.99 -11.80 -22.11
C THR A 228 1.76 -10.34 -21.71
N VAL A 229 0.64 -10.06 -21.04
CA VAL A 229 0.26 -8.68 -20.67
C VAL A 229 0.88 -8.26 -19.34
N TYR A 230 1.00 -9.20 -18.39
CA TYR A 230 1.46 -9.00 -17.03
C TYR A 230 2.58 -9.99 -16.66
N PRO A 231 3.80 -9.81 -17.18
CA PRO A 231 4.88 -10.77 -16.97
C PRO A 231 5.32 -10.93 -15.50
N THR A 232 4.93 -10.00 -14.63
CA THR A 232 5.21 -10.03 -13.19
C THR A 232 4.01 -10.45 -12.35
N PHE A 233 2.92 -10.91 -12.98
CA PHE A 233 1.70 -11.36 -12.28
C PHE A 233 2.03 -12.49 -11.30
N PHE A 234 1.74 -12.25 -10.03
CA PHE A 234 2.03 -13.22 -8.98
C PHE A 234 1.05 -13.08 -7.82
N LEU A 235 0.17 -14.07 -7.64
CA LEU A 235 -0.72 -14.18 -6.50
C LEU A 235 -0.29 -15.38 -5.65
N ASP A 236 -0.12 -15.20 -4.36
CA ASP A 236 0.35 -16.24 -3.43
C ASP A 236 -0.53 -16.24 -2.17
N TYR A 237 -1.17 -17.36 -1.91
CA TYR A 237 -1.94 -17.61 -0.70
C TYR A 237 -1.34 -18.78 0.06
N GLN A 238 -1.07 -18.59 1.35
CA GLN A 238 -0.46 -19.60 2.21
C GLN A 238 -1.24 -19.72 3.52
N GLU A 239 -1.50 -20.97 3.93
CA GLU A 239 -2.09 -21.28 5.23
C GLU A 239 -1.02 -21.81 6.18
N ASN A 240 -1.00 -21.27 7.40
CA ASN A 240 -0.05 -21.66 8.46
C ASN A 240 1.40 -21.70 7.98
N PRO A 241 1.93 -20.62 7.40
CA PRO A 241 3.33 -20.61 6.99
C PRO A 241 4.23 -20.79 8.22
N ARG A 242 5.26 -21.65 8.09
CA ARG A 242 6.25 -21.99 9.14
C ARG A 242 7.65 -21.67 8.64
N GLU A 243 8.60 -21.54 9.56
CA GLU A 243 10.01 -21.42 9.19
C GLU A 243 10.46 -22.58 8.27
N GLY A 244 11.27 -22.25 7.26
CA GLY A 244 11.78 -23.23 6.29
C GLY A 244 10.81 -23.58 5.16
N SER A 245 9.95 -22.63 4.75
CA SER A 245 9.03 -22.77 3.59
C SER A 245 8.00 -23.89 3.72
N ARG A 246 7.58 -24.22 4.94
CA ARG A 246 6.48 -25.17 5.20
C ARG A 246 5.17 -24.42 5.42
N TYR A 247 4.11 -24.93 4.84
CA TYR A 247 2.73 -24.44 4.95
C TYR A 247 1.78 -25.64 4.93
N ASP A 248 0.59 -25.47 5.47
CA ASP A 248 -0.42 -26.54 5.43
C ASP A 248 -1.11 -26.57 4.05
N TYR A 249 -1.25 -25.41 3.43
CA TYR A 249 -1.75 -25.25 2.06
C TYR A 249 -1.14 -24.02 1.39
N ARG A 250 -0.89 -24.12 0.08
CA ARG A 250 -0.48 -22.97 -0.76
C ARG A 250 -1.20 -23.00 -2.09
N LEU A 251 -1.64 -21.83 -2.54
CA LEU A 251 -2.09 -21.57 -3.89
C LEU A 251 -1.21 -20.48 -4.49
N CYS A 252 -0.49 -20.82 -5.54
CA CYS A 252 0.38 -19.91 -6.27
C CYS A 252 -0.09 -19.80 -7.73
N SER A 253 -0.31 -18.58 -8.22
CA SER A 253 -0.89 -18.35 -9.56
C SER A 253 0.00 -18.76 -10.72
N ILE A 254 1.31 -18.94 -10.48
CA ILE A 254 2.29 -19.32 -11.53
C ILE A 254 2.67 -20.80 -11.49
N ASP A 255 2.18 -21.57 -10.52
CA ASP A 255 2.46 -22.99 -10.46
C ASP A 255 1.72 -23.71 -11.59
N SER A 256 2.43 -24.53 -12.36
CA SER A 256 1.91 -25.23 -13.53
C SER A 256 0.69 -26.14 -13.24
N LEU A 257 0.53 -26.56 -11.99
CA LEU A 257 -0.58 -27.41 -11.55
C LEU A 257 -1.77 -26.62 -10.99
N THR A 258 -1.57 -25.38 -10.57
CA THR A 258 -2.58 -24.53 -9.89
C THR A 258 -2.72 -23.16 -10.55
N HIS A 259 -2.37 -23.10 -11.84
CA HIS A 259 -2.45 -21.86 -12.58
C HIS A 259 -3.85 -21.24 -12.45
N CYS A 260 -3.91 -19.99 -11.99
CA CYS A 260 -5.18 -19.31 -11.80
C CYS A 260 -5.07 -17.81 -12.13
N ASN A 261 -6.13 -17.29 -12.74
CA ASN A 261 -6.37 -15.86 -12.89
C ASN A 261 -6.90 -15.23 -11.59
N VAL A 262 -7.17 -13.94 -11.62
CA VAL A 262 -7.67 -13.19 -10.43
C VAL A 262 -9.00 -13.76 -9.93
N PHE A 263 -9.91 -14.15 -10.82
CA PHE A 263 -11.21 -14.66 -10.42
C PHE A 263 -11.13 -16.06 -9.79
N ASP A 264 -10.35 -16.96 -10.37
CA ASP A 264 -10.13 -18.30 -9.80
C ASP A 264 -9.43 -18.22 -8.45
N PHE A 265 -8.40 -17.39 -8.35
CA PHE A 265 -7.72 -17.11 -7.07
C PHE A 265 -8.71 -16.62 -6.02
N PHE A 266 -9.52 -15.63 -6.36
CA PHE A 266 -10.56 -15.09 -5.48
C PHE A 266 -11.53 -16.18 -5.01
N GLN A 267 -12.04 -17.01 -5.91
CA GLN A 267 -12.98 -18.06 -5.56
C GLN A 267 -12.39 -19.11 -4.63
N ILE A 268 -11.19 -19.61 -4.96
CA ILE A 268 -10.50 -20.64 -4.17
C ILE A 268 -10.17 -20.10 -2.78
N VAL A 269 -9.55 -18.93 -2.69
CA VAL A 269 -9.16 -18.32 -1.41
C VAL A 269 -10.39 -18.04 -0.55
N ARG A 270 -11.46 -17.51 -1.15
CA ARG A 270 -12.71 -17.23 -0.44
C ARG A 270 -13.37 -18.50 0.09
N ALA A 271 -13.39 -19.57 -0.70
CA ALA A 271 -13.95 -20.87 -0.28
C ALA A 271 -13.15 -21.47 0.90
N ARG A 272 -11.82 -21.38 0.85
CA ARG A 272 -10.94 -21.84 1.93
C ARG A 272 -11.10 -20.99 3.19
N ALA A 273 -11.16 -19.69 3.08
CA ALA A 273 -11.38 -18.79 4.21
C ALA A 273 -12.67 -19.12 4.96
N LYS A 274 -13.72 -19.52 4.26
CA LYS A 274 -14.99 -19.92 4.89
C LYS A 274 -14.83 -21.13 5.83
N THR A 275 -13.88 -22.03 5.55
CA THR A 275 -13.61 -23.19 6.39
C THR A 275 -12.62 -22.90 7.53
N MET A 276 -11.79 -21.89 7.37
CA MET A 276 -10.72 -21.53 8.32
C MET A 276 -11.15 -20.46 9.33
N LEU A 277 -11.98 -19.51 8.90
CA LEU A 277 -12.50 -18.47 9.79
C LEU A 277 -13.42 -19.11 10.83
N PRO A 278 -13.31 -18.68 12.11
CA PRO A 278 -14.21 -19.17 13.15
C PRO A 278 -15.66 -18.94 12.71
N ALA A 279 -16.45 -20.00 12.63
CA ALA A 279 -17.88 -19.88 12.44
C ALA A 279 -18.44 -19.21 13.71
N PRO A 280 -19.00 -18.02 13.64
CA PRO A 280 -19.62 -17.41 14.80
C PRO A 280 -21.04 -17.98 14.93
N TYR A 281 -21.17 -19.08 15.61
CA TYR A 281 -22.42 -19.43 16.24
C TYR A 281 -22.47 -18.76 17.60
N GLU A 282 -23.04 -17.58 17.68
CA GLU A 282 -23.47 -17.02 18.95
C GLU A 282 -24.98 -16.86 18.92
N ILE A 283 -25.63 -17.50 19.87
CA ILE A 283 -27.02 -17.22 20.21
C ILE A 283 -27.00 -16.09 21.22
N GLU A 284 -27.12 -14.84 20.76
CA GLU A 284 -27.39 -13.70 21.62
C GLU A 284 -28.91 -13.52 21.69
N ASN A 285 -29.46 -13.62 22.92
CA ASN A 285 -30.89 -13.45 23.19
C ASN A 285 -31.84 -14.36 22.36
N GLY A 286 -31.41 -15.57 22.00
CA GLY A 286 -32.23 -16.53 21.27
C GLY A 286 -32.35 -16.26 19.76
N GLN A 287 -31.55 -15.34 19.22
CA GLN A 287 -31.41 -15.11 17.77
C GLN A 287 -30.01 -15.51 17.30
N GLU A 288 -29.96 -16.24 16.18
CA GLU A 288 -28.70 -16.52 15.48
C GLU A 288 -28.11 -15.21 14.95
N VAL A 289 -27.00 -14.78 15.54
CA VAL A 289 -26.19 -13.71 14.96
C VAL A 289 -25.31 -14.35 13.89
N SER A 290 -25.66 -14.11 12.64
CA SER A 290 -24.98 -14.76 11.51
C SER A 290 -23.53 -14.37 11.43
N GLY A 291 -22.65 -15.36 11.41
CA GLY A 291 -21.20 -15.23 11.30
C GLY A 291 -20.67 -14.74 9.99
N ASP A 292 -21.53 -14.24 9.14
CA ASP A 292 -21.17 -13.80 7.81
C ASP A 292 -20.34 -12.50 7.80
N ARG A 293 -20.43 -11.63 8.84
CA ARG A 293 -19.75 -10.31 8.80
C ARG A 293 -18.23 -10.38 8.84
N ILE A 294 -17.63 -11.32 9.56
CA ILE A 294 -16.18 -11.51 9.52
C ILE A 294 -15.72 -12.09 8.19
N PHE A 295 -16.53 -13.01 7.64
CA PHE A 295 -16.30 -13.54 6.31
C PHE A 295 -16.54 -12.49 5.21
N GLU A 296 -17.51 -11.59 5.39
CA GLU A 296 -17.72 -10.42 4.55
C GLU A 296 -16.51 -9.45 4.64
N ALA A 297 -16.03 -9.15 5.85
CA ALA A 297 -14.84 -8.33 6.04
C ALA A 297 -13.58 -8.93 5.40
N PHE A 298 -13.39 -10.25 5.52
CA PHE A 298 -12.34 -10.97 4.79
C PHE A 298 -12.52 -10.85 3.27
N THR A 299 -13.73 -11.06 2.77
CA THR A 299 -14.03 -10.97 1.33
C THR A 299 -13.75 -9.54 0.81
N GLU A 300 -14.14 -8.53 1.56
CA GLU A 300 -13.87 -7.13 1.24
C GLU A 300 -12.36 -6.83 1.23
N ALA A 301 -11.61 -7.34 2.22
CA ALA A 301 -10.16 -7.19 2.26
C ALA A 301 -9.47 -7.86 1.05
N LEU A 302 -9.94 -9.05 0.66
CA LEU A 302 -9.45 -9.77 -0.51
C LEU A 302 -9.74 -9.00 -1.81
N VAL A 303 -10.96 -8.50 -1.99
CA VAL A 303 -11.33 -7.67 -3.15
C VAL A 303 -10.50 -6.40 -3.18
N ASN A 304 -10.33 -5.71 -2.05
CA ASN A 304 -9.50 -4.50 -1.96
C ASN A 304 -8.04 -4.79 -2.31
N GLY A 305 -7.46 -5.88 -1.83
CA GLY A 305 -6.11 -6.31 -2.19
C GLY A 305 -5.96 -6.54 -3.68
N LEU A 306 -6.88 -7.27 -4.30
CA LEU A 306 -6.88 -7.56 -5.74
C LEU A 306 -7.12 -6.30 -6.60
N CYS A 307 -7.99 -5.39 -6.16
CA CYS A 307 -8.27 -4.15 -6.90
C CYS A 307 -7.15 -3.10 -6.80
N ASN A 308 -6.31 -3.15 -5.76
CA ASN A 308 -5.25 -2.17 -5.53
C ASN A 308 -3.84 -2.69 -5.82
N ALA A 309 -3.67 -3.98 -6.12
CA ALA A 309 -2.38 -4.56 -6.48
C ALA A 309 -1.80 -3.93 -7.75
N ASP A 310 -0.51 -3.64 -7.73
CA ASP A 310 0.22 -3.24 -8.93
C ASP A 310 0.69 -4.49 -9.69
N TYR A 311 -0.08 -4.91 -10.68
CA TYR A 311 0.19 -6.10 -11.49
C TYR A 311 1.35 -5.94 -12.46
N LEU A 312 1.87 -4.72 -12.62
CA LEU A 312 3.00 -4.42 -13.51
C LEU A 312 4.34 -4.41 -12.77
N ASN A 313 4.34 -4.37 -11.42
CA ASN A 313 5.53 -4.21 -10.60
C ASN A 313 5.64 -5.30 -9.51
N GLY A 314 6.31 -6.42 -9.81
CA GLY A 314 6.66 -7.43 -8.83
C GLY A 314 5.51 -8.32 -8.35
N ALA A 315 5.66 -8.93 -7.16
CA ALA A 315 4.66 -9.82 -6.57
C ALA A 315 3.37 -9.06 -6.26
N SER A 316 2.28 -9.38 -6.95
CA SER A 316 1.06 -8.57 -6.93
C SER A 316 0.30 -8.65 -5.62
N LEU A 317 0.08 -9.86 -5.08
CA LEU A 317 -0.61 -10.07 -3.81
C LEU A 317 -0.03 -11.27 -3.06
N LEU A 318 0.31 -11.08 -1.80
CA LEU A 318 0.62 -12.12 -0.83
C LEU A 318 -0.47 -12.13 0.25
N LEU A 319 -1.06 -13.30 0.49
CA LEU A 319 -2.03 -13.54 1.55
C LEU A 319 -1.52 -14.66 2.46
N LEU A 320 -1.25 -14.32 3.72
CA LEU A 320 -0.85 -15.28 4.74
C LEU A 320 -1.98 -15.44 5.75
N ALA A 321 -2.46 -16.67 5.91
CA ALA A 321 -3.57 -16.97 6.79
C ALA A 321 -3.15 -17.93 7.90
N THR A 322 -3.39 -17.55 9.14
CA THR A 322 -3.19 -18.38 10.33
C THR A 322 -4.46 -18.38 11.19
N PRO A 323 -4.62 -19.29 12.17
CA PRO A 323 -5.74 -19.23 13.10
C PRO A 323 -5.81 -17.96 13.95
N ARG A 324 -4.73 -17.17 13.99
CA ARG A 324 -4.62 -15.96 14.82
C ARG A 324 -4.66 -14.65 14.05
N GLU A 325 -4.20 -14.65 12.81
CA GLU A 325 -4.18 -13.46 11.97
C GLU A 325 -4.25 -13.80 10.48
N ILE A 326 -4.73 -12.83 9.72
CA ILE A 326 -4.66 -12.87 8.26
C ILE A 326 -3.94 -11.59 7.81
N LEU A 327 -2.89 -11.78 7.03
CA LEU A 327 -2.12 -10.72 6.41
C LEU A 327 -2.46 -10.64 4.93
N PHE A 328 -2.88 -9.47 4.48
CA PHE A 328 -2.97 -9.10 3.06
C PHE A 328 -1.86 -8.11 2.75
N ARG A 329 -1.00 -8.43 1.78
CA ARG A 329 0.04 -7.54 1.29
C ARG A 329 -0.06 -7.45 -0.22
N ASN A 330 -0.43 -6.29 -0.73
CA ASN A 330 -0.44 -6.02 -2.17
C ASN A 330 0.67 -5.04 -2.54
N SER A 331 1.26 -5.23 -3.72
CA SER A 331 2.23 -4.30 -4.29
C SER A 331 1.60 -2.94 -4.57
N GLY A 332 2.42 -1.90 -4.48
CA GLY A 332 2.04 -0.51 -4.71
C GLY A 332 1.45 0.20 -3.49
N LYS A 333 1.62 1.51 -3.48
CA LYS A 333 0.97 2.40 -2.51
C LYS A 333 -0.48 2.66 -2.92
N PRO A 334 -1.40 2.85 -1.96
CA PRO A 334 -2.76 3.28 -2.29
C PRO A 334 -2.75 4.71 -2.83
N TYR A 335 -3.82 5.11 -3.49
CA TYR A 335 -3.96 6.47 -4.05
C TYR A 335 -4.62 7.47 -3.10
N ILE A 336 -5.10 7.00 -1.97
CA ILE A 336 -5.70 7.79 -0.90
C ILE A 336 -4.97 7.50 0.41
N SER A 337 -5.02 8.42 1.35
CA SER A 337 -4.37 8.26 2.65
C SER A 337 -4.99 7.12 3.48
N VAL A 338 -4.21 6.56 4.41
CA VAL A 338 -4.72 5.54 5.35
C VAL A 338 -5.90 6.07 6.16
N ASP A 339 -5.84 7.33 6.58
CA ASP A 339 -6.90 7.96 7.36
C ASP A 339 -8.19 8.08 6.55
N ASP A 340 -8.12 8.47 5.27
CA ASP A 340 -9.28 8.52 4.38
C ASP A 340 -9.85 7.13 4.10
N MET A 341 -8.98 6.10 3.94
CA MET A 341 -9.44 4.72 3.79
C MET A 341 -10.22 4.23 5.02
N ILE A 342 -9.74 4.55 6.22
CA ILE A 342 -10.40 4.16 7.49
C ILE A 342 -11.68 4.98 7.71
N ALA A 343 -11.66 6.29 7.41
CA ALA A 343 -12.84 7.15 7.51
C ALA A 343 -13.93 6.72 6.52
N GLY A 344 -13.54 6.26 5.35
CA GLY A 344 -14.45 5.83 4.29
C GLY A 344 -15.05 7.00 3.49
N GLY A 345 -15.79 6.67 2.43
CA GLY A 345 -16.46 7.66 1.55
C GLY A 345 -15.63 8.03 0.32
N THR A 346 -14.34 7.73 0.28
CA THR A 346 -13.46 7.96 -0.87
C THR A 346 -12.91 6.61 -1.37
N SER A 347 -12.81 6.42 -2.67
CA SER A 347 -12.25 5.21 -3.28
C SER A 347 -11.59 5.53 -4.60
N GLU A 348 -10.32 5.21 -4.68
CA GLU A 348 -9.53 5.30 -5.92
C GLU A 348 -8.78 3.97 -6.12
N PRO A 349 -9.43 2.94 -6.65
CA PRO A 349 -8.77 1.67 -6.90
C PRO A 349 -7.78 1.80 -8.07
N ARG A 350 -6.63 1.12 -7.95
CA ARG A 350 -5.63 1.04 -9.04
C ARG A 350 -6.21 0.37 -10.29
N ASN A 351 -6.99 -0.71 -10.10
CA ASN A 351 -7.58 -1.50 -11.16
C ASN A 351 -9.11 -1.31 -11.16
N THR A 352 -9.56 -0.29 -11.89
CA THR A 352 -10.98 0.12 -11.89
C THR A 352 -11.89 -0.90 -12.59
N GLU A 353 -11.38 -1.61 -13.61
CA GLU A 353 -12.13 -2.66 -14.29
C GLU A 353 -12.29 -3.89 -13.41
N ILE A 354 -11.23 -4.32 -12.71
CA ILE A 354 -11.33 -5.42 -11.72
C ILE A 354 -12.38 -5.06 -10.65
N MET A 355 -12.35 -3.82 -10.12
CA MET A 355 -13.35 -3.35 -9.17
C MET A 355 -14.75 -3.38 -9.78
N ARG A 356 -14.90 -2.97 -11.04
CA ARG A 356 -16.19 -3.03 -11.75
C ARG A 356 -16.70 -4.47 -11.89
N PHE A 357 -15.82 -5.42 -12.19
CA PHE A 357 -16.23 -6.85 -12.30
C PHE A 357 -16.65 -7.43 -10.94
N PHE A 358 -15.94 -7.11 -9.86
CA PHE A 358 -16.38 -7.49 -8.52
C PHE A 358 -17.71 -6.83 -8.11
N ARG A 359 -17.97 -5.61 -8.59
CA ARG A 359 -19.27 -4.93 -8.40
C ARG A 359 -20.38 -5.63 -9.16
N LEU A 360 -20.16 -6.05 -10.41
CA LEU A 360 -21.12 -6.86 -11.17
C LEU A 360 -21.49 -8.12 -10.39
N LEU A 361 -20.53 -8.78 -9.77
CA LEU A 361 -20.71 -9.95 -8.92
C LEU A 361 -21.25 -9.61 -7.52
N ARG A 362 -21.54 -8.35 -7.21
CA ARG A 362 -22.03 -7.87 -5.89
C ARG A 362 -21.11 -8.25 -4.71
N PHE A 363 -19.81 -8.28 -4.91
CA PHE A 363 -18.81 -8.42 -3.85
C PHE A 363 -18.31 -7.09 -3.33
N SER A 364 -18.50 -5.98 -4.05
CA SER A 364 -18.25 -4.63 -3.59
C SER A 364 -19.53 -3.80 -3.80
N GLN A 365 -20.12 -3.28 -2.73
CA GLN A 365 -21.46 -2.64 -2.81
C GLN A 365 -21.40 -1.12 -2.70
N ARG A 366 -20.48 -0.56 -1.93
CA ARG A 366 -20.38 0.89 -1.69
C ARG A 366 -18.98 1.39 -1.98
N THR A 367 -18.90 2.39 -2.82
CA THR A 367 -17.65 3.05 -3.14
C THR A 367 -17.08 3.70 -1.87
N GLY A 368 -15.84 3.35 -1.51
CA GLY A 368 -15.08 4.01 -0.45
C GLY A 368 -15.33 3.56 0.99
N TYR A 369 -16.17 2.56 1.24
CA TYR A 369 -16.43 2.08 2.62
C TYR A 369 -15.81 0.71 2.95
N GLY A 370 -15.06 0.11 2.04
CA GLY A 370 -14.54 -1.24 2.22
C GLY A 370 -13.67 -1.39 3.47
N VAL A 371 -12.64 -0.55 3.62
CA VAL A 371 -11.75 -0.58 4.80
C VAL A 371 -12.52 -0.22 6.07
N SER A 372 -13.33 0.82 6.05
CA SER A 372 -14.18 1.24 7.18
C SER A 372 -15.09 0.10 7.65
N ASN A 373 -15.69 -0.67 6.73
CA ASN A 373 -16.53 -1.83 7.04
C ASN A 373 -15.72 -2.96 7.70
N ILE A 374 -14.48 -3.21 7.23
CA ILE A 374 -13.58 -4.19 7.85
C ILE A 374 -13.32 -3.80 9.32
N TYR A 375 -12.94 -2.54 9.57
CA TYR A 375 -12.67 -2.05 10.92
C TYR A 375 -13.91 -2.16 11.81
N SER A 376 -15.09 -1.83 11.28
CA SER A 376 -16.36 -1.90 12.00
C SER A 376 -16.75 -3.34 12.34
N ALA A 377 -16.63 -4.27 11.39
CA ALA A 377 -16.90 -5.68 11.61
C ALA A 377 -15.98 -6.28 12.68
N MET A 378 -14.67 -6.02 12.60
CA MET A 378 -13.72 -6.54 13.59
C MET A 378 -14.04 -6.01 15.00
N ARG A 379 -14.40 -4.73 15.13
CA ARG A 379 -14.79 -4.10 16.41
C ARG A 379 -16.09 -4.70 16.96
N GLU A 380 -17.12 -4.84 16.12
CA GLU A 380 -18.43 -5.37 16.49
C GLU A 380 -18.32 -6.78 17.08
N TYR A 381 -17.42 -7.59 16.55
CA TYR A 381 -17.19 -8.95 17.01
C TYR A 381 -16.10 -9.08 18.07
N GLY A 382 -15.63 -7.97 18.65
CA GLY A 382 -14.67 -7.97 19.75
C GLY A 382 -13.25 -8.42 19.35
N TYR A 383 -12.91 -8.37 18.07
CA TYR A 383 -11.55 -8.60 17.61
C TYR A 383 -10.69 -7.33 17.75
N PRO A 384 -9.36 -7.47 17.87
CA PRO A 384 -8.47 -6.31 17.88
C PRO A 384 -8.61 -5.47 16.60
N THR A 385 -8.36 -4.17 16.75
CA THR A 385 -8.37 -3.23 15.61
C THR A 385 -7.40 -3.70 14.53
N PRO A 386 -7.83 -3.79 13.26
CA PRO A 386 -6.93 -4.09 12.14
C PRO A 386 -5.75 -3.13 12.06
N SER A 387 -4.63 -3.59 11.54
CA SER A 387 -3.47 -2.75 11.24
C SER A 387 -3.37 -2.54 9.75
N LEU A 388 -3.37 -1.29 9.31
CA LEU A 388 -3.15 -0.91 7.91
C LEU A 388 -1.90 -0.06 7.85
N SER A 389 -0.92 -0.46 7.03
CA SER A 389 0.37 0.24 6.87
C SER A 389 0.80 0.30 5.41
N ILE A 390 1.53 1.36 5.08
CA ILE A 390 2.11 1.60 3.75
C ILE A 390 3.63 1.56 3.91
N HIS A 391 4.30 0.89 3.00
CA HIS A 391 5.75 0.76 2.96
C HIS A 391 6.28 1.29 1.63
N SER A 392 7.42 1.99 1.65
CA SER A 392 7.95 2.73 0.51
C SER A 392 9.20 2.11 -0.13
N SER A 393 9.79 1.06 0.47
CA SER A 393 10.99 0.42 -0.09
C SER A 393 11.08 -1.06 0.28
N PRO A 394 10.53 -1.98 -0.52
CA PRO A 394 9.70 -1.78 -1.72
C PRO A 394 8.30 -1.24 -1.41
N ASP A 395 7.65 -0.63 -2.42
CA ASP A 395 6.29 -0.12 -2.29
C ASP A 395 5.28 -1.26 -2.12
N TYR A 396 4.61 -1.32 -0.97
CA TYR A 396 3.49 -2.22 -0.73
C TYR A 396 2.55 -1.68 0.35
N THR A 397 1.31 -2.15 0.30
CA THR A 397 0.28 -1.90 1.31
C THR A 397 0.02 -3.18 2.07
N GLU A 398 -0.06 -3.11 3.39
CA GLU A 398 -0.27 -4.25 4.27
C GLU A 398 -1.48 -4.03 5.18
N LEU A 399 -2.46 -4.94 5.11
CA LEU A 399 -3.59 -5.01 6.03
C LEU A 399 -3.50 -6.29 6.84
N ARG A 400 -3.53 -6.18 8.17
CA ARG A 400 -3.59 -7.32 9.11
C ARG A 400 -4.92 -7.35 9.85
N LEU A 401 -5.58 -8.49 9.79
CA LEU A 401 -6.75 -8.82 10.58
C LEU A 401 -6.33 -9.76 11.71
N PHE A 402 -6.61 -9.40 12.95
CA PHE A 402 -6.26 -10.21 14.11
C PHE A 402 -7.48 -11.04 14.53
N LEU A 403 -7.34 -12.37 14.58
CA LEU A 403 -8.41 -13.31 14.87
C LEU A 403 -8.37 -13.86 16.32
N PHE A 404 -7.58 -13.26 17.19
CA PHE A 404 -7.48 -13.62 18.60
C PHE A 404 -8.17 -12.58 19.49
N GLY A 405 -8.50 -12.94 20.73
CA GLY A 405 -9.10 -12.02 21.71
C GLY A 405 -10.64 -12.00 21.76
N ARG A 406 -11.30 -12.85 21.00
CA ARG A 406 -12.76 -13.05 21.12
C ARG A 406 -13.09 -13.58 22.52
N GLY A 407 -13.79 -12.78 23.33
CA GLY A 407 -14.26 -13.22 24.65
C GLY A 407 -13.76 -12.43 25.85
N ILE A 408 -13.14 -11.26 25.67
CA ILE A 408 -12.89 -10.36 26.81
C ILE A 408 -14.06 -9.37 26.92
N GLN A 409 -15.29 -9.88 27.03
CA GLN A 409 -16.33 -9.22 27.81
C GLN A 409 -16.18 -9.69 29.24
N SER A 410 -15.74 -8.79 30.11
CA SER A 410 -15.84 -8.74 31.58
C SER A 410 -16.08 -10.06 32.33
N GLY A 411 -15.16 -11.03 32.20
CA GLY A 411 -15.27 -12.27 32.98
C GLY A 411 -14.09 -13.21 32.74
N SER A 412 -12.99 -13.02 33.51
CA SER A 412 -11.95 -14.00 33.81
C SER A 412 -11.38 -14.84 32.63
N THR A 413 -10.78 -14.24 31.62
CA THR A 413 -9.83 -14.95 30.79
C THR A 413 -8.45 -14.29 30.89
N LYS A 414 -7.47 -15.01 31.43
CA LYS A 414 -6.09 -14.52 31.58
C LYS A 414 -5.53 -14.20 30.19
N LEU A 415 -5.16 -12.93 29.98
CA LEU A 415 -4.41 -12.46 28.83
C LEU A 415 -3.20 -13.38 28.58
N SER A 416 -3.11 -13.98 27.39
CA SER A 416 -2.02 -14.92 27.09
C SER A 416 -0.71 -14.14 26.87
N THR A 417 0.34 -14.54 27.58
CA THR A 417 1.69 -13.99 27.39
C THR A 417 2.18 -14.11 25.94
N GLN A 418 1.89 -15.25 25.29
CA GLN A 418 2.28 -15.49 23.90
C GLN A 418 1.58 -14.56 22.90
N GLU A 419 0.32 -14.22 23.14
CA GLU A 419 -0.45 -13.28 22.30
C GLU A 419 0.12 -11.87 22.38
N VAL A 420 0.47 -11.41 23.58
CA VAL A 420 1.11 -10.10 23.77
C VAL A 420 2.48 -10.06 23.08
N LEU A 421 3.29 -11.13 23.22
CA LEU A 421 4.58 -11.25 22.58
C LEU A 421 4.47 -11.25 21.05
N SER A 422 3.48 -11.94 20.47
CA SER A 422 3.29 -11.98 19.01
C SER A 422 2.95 -10.59 18.42
N VAL A 423 2.14 -9.81 19.15
CA VAL A 423 1.82 -8.43 18.74
C VAL A 423 3.04 -7.51 18.86
N ILE A 424 3.82 -7.65 19.94
CA ILE A 424 5.07 -6.87 20.09
C ILE A 424 6.09 -7.26 19.01
N ALA A 425 6.17 -8.55 18.64
CA ALA A 425 7.06 -9.03 17.60
C ALA A 425 6.72 -8.53 16.20
N SER A 426 5.41 -8.39 15.92
CA SER A 426 4.92 -7.89 14.62
C SER A 426 4.99 -6.37 14.48
N ALA A 427 5.22 -5.65 15.58
CA ALA A 427 5.31 -4.20 15.61
C ALA A 427 6.78 -3.77 15.73
N ASN A 428 7.21 -2.82 14.90
CA ASN A 428 8.53 -2.19 15.06
C ASN A 428 8.50 -1.15 16.19
N GLY A 429 8.20 -1.63 17.42
CA GLY A 429 7.95 -0.83 18.61
C GLY A 429 6.47 -0.46 18.78
N ILE A 430 5.87 -0.87 19.90
CA ILE A 430 4.45 -0.64 20.19
C ILE A 430 4.27 -0.02 21.59
N GLY A 431 3.37 0.98 21.66
CA GLY A 431 3.04 1.66 22.90
C GLY A 431 2.10 0.85 23.80
N GLN A 432 2.14 1.12 25.13
CA GLN A 432 1.20 0.50 26.06
C GLN A 432 -0.26 0.83 25.72
N LYS A 433 -0.55 2.04 25.26
CA LYS A 433 -1.90 2.47 24.91
C LYS A 433 -2.44 1.59 23.77
N ASP A 434 -1.65 1.41 22.71
CA ASP A 434 -2.03 0.60 21.55
C ASP A 434 -2.25 -0.87 21.93
N LEU A 435 -1.38 -1.42 22.80
CA LEU A 435 -1.56 -2.77 23.34
C LEU A 435 -2.84 -2.88 24.17
N THR A 436 -3.12 -1.88 25.02
CA THR A 436 -4.32 -1.86 25.87
C THR A 436 -5.60 -1.83 25.01
N GLU A 437 -5.60 -1.01 23.97
CA GLU A 437 -6.71 -0.90 23.02
C GLU A 437 -6.87 -2.17 22.18
N ARG A 438 -5.76 -2.72 21.67
CA ARG A 438 -5.77 -3.95 20.87
C ARG A 438 -6.29 -5.17 21.62
N PHE A 439 -5.97 -5.29 22.90
CA PHE A 439 -6.40 -6.44 23.72
C PHE A 439 -7.67 -6.18 24.51
N GLY A 440 -8.24 -4.98 24.47
CA GLY A 440 -9.46 -4.63 25.18
C GLY A 440 -9.37 -4.78 26.71
N VAL A 441 -8.16 -4.73 27.29
CA VAL A 441 -7.90 -4.91 28.72
C VAL A 441 -7.70 -3.58 29.42
N THR A 442 -7.79 -3.60 30.77
CA THR A 442 -7.49 -2.39 31.52
C THR A 442 -6.00 -2.03 31.46
N ARG A 443 -5.68 -0.74 31.56
CA ARG A 443 -4.29 -0.27 31.63
C ARG A 443 -3.48 -0.99 32.72
N LYS A 444 -4.12 -1.28 33.87
CA LYS A 444 -3.50 -1.99 35.00
C LYS A 444 -3.14 -3.42 34.64
N THR A 445 -4.04 -4.14 33.95
CA THR A 445 -3.81 -5.51 33.47
C THR A 445 -2.66 -5.58 32.45
N MET A 446 -2.68 -4.69 31.44
CA MET A 446 -1.62 -4.63 30.44
C MET A 446 -0.26 -4.28 31.06
N MET A 447 -0.21 -3.31 31.99
CA MET A 447 1.03 -2.96 32.69
C MET A 447 1.58 -4.13 33.52
N GLY A 448 0.72 -4.89 34.20
CA GLY A 448 1.13 -6.09 34.91
C GLY A 448 1.81 -7.11 33.99
N MET A 449 1.23 -7.38 32.83
CA MET A 449 1.77 -8.28 31.82
C MET A 449 3.11 -7.78 31.27
N LEU A 450 3.18 -6.52 30.84
CA LEU A 450 4.40 -5.93 30.30
C LEU A 450 5.55 -5.91 31.32
N ASN A 451 5.26 -5.65 32.58
CA ASN A 451 6.27 -5.71 33.64
C ASN A 451 6.78 -7.16 33.87
N ALA A 452 5.90 -8.16 33.81
CA ALA A 452 6.30 -9.57 33.90
C ALA A 452 7.19 -9.98 32.70
N LEU A 453 6.84 -9.54 31.49
CA LEU A 453 7.61 -9.80 30.27
C LEU A 453 8.98 -9.08 30.27
N LEU A 454 9.05 -7.88 30.82
CA LEU A 454 10.32 -7.16 31.04
C LEU A 454 11.19 -7.87 32.07
N ALA A 455 10.59 -8.29 33.19
CA ALA A 455 11.31 -9.01 34.26
C ALA A 455 11.84 -10.37 33.80
N SER A 456 11.11 -11.06 32.89
CA SER A 456 11.57 -12.32 32.29
C SER A 456 12.56 -12.11 31.12
N GLY A 457 12.86 -10.88 30.72
CA GLY A 457 13.78 -10.58 29.64
C GLY A 457 13.24 -10.90 28.23
N GLN A 458 11.95 -11.19 28.09
CA GLN A 458 11.33 -11.51 26.79
C GLN A 458 11.09 -10.28 25.92
N ILE A 459 10.90 -9.13 26.56
CA ILE A 459 10.77 -7.84 25.89
C ILE A 459 11.73 -6.81 26.47
N ARG A 460 12.00 -5.75 25.71
CA ARG A 460 12.77 -4.57 26.12
C ARG A 460 12.04 -3.30 25.76
N THR A 461 12.51 -2.16 26.25
CA THR A 461 11.96 -0.84 25.90
C THR A 461 13.00 0.03 25.21
N ASN A 462 12.54 1.11 24.57
CA ASN A 462 13.41 2.18 24.02
C ASN A 462 14.08 3.06 25.08
N GLY A 463 14.05 2.70 26.37
CA GLY A 463 14.65 3.48 27.46
C GLY A 463 13.80 4.64 27.98
N SER A 464 12.73 5.04 27.32
CA SER A 464 11.81 6.08 27.79
C SER A 464 11.06 5.64 29.06
N LYS A 465 11.00 6.51 30.08
CA LYS A 465 10.36 6.17 31.37
C LYS A 465 8.84 6.35 31.39
N THR A 466 8.29 7.25 30.53
CA THR A 466 6.86 7.61 30.57
C THR A 466 6.28 7.87 29.17
N LYS A 467 6.38 9.07 28.66
CA LYS A 467 5.81 9.48 27.37
C LYS A 467 6.68 8.96 26.21
N GLY A 468 6.08 8.24 25.25
CA GLY A 468 6.81 7.66 24.12
C GLY A 468 7.53 6.33 24.45
N ARG A 469 7.16 5.63 25.53
CA ARG A 469 7.70 4.31 25.85
C ARG A 469 7.16 3.26 24.88
N LEU A 470 8.08 2.63 24.14
CA LEU A 470 7.80 1.55 23.20
C LEU A 470 8.41 0.23 23.69
N TYR A 471 7.75 -0.87 23.34
CA TYR A 471 8.14 -2.23 23.71
C TYR A 471 8.54 -3.01 22.45
N TYR A 472 9.59 -3.81 22.55
CA TYR A 472 10.20 -4.63 21.51
C TYR A 472 10.50 -6.02 22.02
N ILE A 473 10.56 -7.01 21.15
CA ILE A 473 11.06 -8.36 21.51
C ILE A 473 12.56 -8.27 21.83
N SER A 474 13.00 -8.94 22.90
CA SER A 474 14.41 -9.05 23.22
C SER A 474 15.13 -9.93 22.17
N GLY A 475 16.32 -9.49 21.72
CA GLY A 475 17.09 -10.20 20.69
C GLY A 475 16.81 -9.76 19.25
N THR A 476 15.76 -9.00 18.97
CA THR A 476 15.61 -8.29 17.70
C THR A 476 16.33 -6.93 17.83
N LYS A 477 17.30 -6.64 16.96
CA LYS A 477 17.79 -5.27 16.83
C LYS A 477 16.59 -4.40 16.40
N PRO A 478 16.41 -3.16 16.93
CA PRO A 478 15.56 -2.20 16.27
C PRO A 478 16.08 -2.08 14.84
N TYR A 479 15.20 -2.05 13.88
CA TYR A 479 15.55 -1.53 12.57
C TYR A 479 15.93 -0.06 12.83
N GLU A 480 17.22 0.22 12.85
CA GLU A 480 17.73 1.56 12.64
C GLU A 480 17.48 1.81 11.15
N GLY A 481 16.34 2.47 10.88
CA GLY A 481 15.95 2.96 9.58
C GLY A 481 15.80 4.45 9.71
#